data_7dbae8a43d5eac6c1f314a62dc138002
#
_entry.id   7dbae8a43d5eac6c1f314a62dc138002
#
_cell.length_a   1.000
_cell.length_b   1.000
_cell.length_c   1.000
_cell.angle_alpha   90.00
_cell.angle_beta   90.00
_cell.angle_gamma   90.00
#
_symmetry.space_group_name_H-M   'P 1'
#
loop_
_entity.id
_entity.type
_entity.pdbx_description
1 polymer ?
#
loop_
_entity_poly.entity_id
_entity_poly.type
_entity_poly.pdbx_seq_one_letter_code
_entity_poly.pdbx_strand_id
1 'polypeptide(L)'
;MEQQSTQQHMQTKPYNILVTGATGFIGARLIKSLSKNNYTVKGMSRRKLSDEKNVKYVQADVFDIDSLANAMEGIEVAFYLLHSMEGSKSDWKDFIKREKTQAQNFLKAATRAGVKRIIYLGGLVNDSLELSPHMRSRKEVGEILASGSVPVTELRASLIIGAGGGSYAMLRYLVERLRIMVCPKWVKSLAQPIAVDDVVSYLVGCMEHPETTGKIYEIGGPDLMTYEEIMRSYSAYLNKNLFVIQIPFLTTRLSSYWVDLITPVKASLARPLIDSLVHDTVVNDDSISKIIPLRLKSVRESIDIATKDMAKNPPLAELIEERSSFKINQNILVISLIALAIVGTSYYWLDDRADVYNPLWLLGSGIWYVAIIAAIIFVRNKTRLGYFIAGVLSWVTLAFWLFDNYYVVFQMSLIAQQPNELMTIRNFIGIAIASLTVVASHNLFHKVIRHQYRGKPI
;
A
#
# COMPACT_ATOMS: atom_id res chain seq x y z
N MET A 1 41.41 -21.78 43.61
CA MET A 1 40.74 -20.58 43.11
C MET A 1 39.77 -21.05 42.03
N GLU A 2 38.54 -21.27 42.48
CA GLU A 2 37.44 -21.77 41.64
C GLU A 2 36.91 -20.62 40.78
N GLN A 3 37.00 -20.77 39.49
CA GLN A 3 36.23 -19.96 38.53
C GLN A 3 34.79 -20.51 38.52
N GLN A 4 33.89 -19.89 39.26
CA GLN A 4 32.48 -20.09 39.16
C GLN A 4 32.01 -19.52 37.81
N SER A 5 31.76 -20.42 36.85
CA SER A 5 31.05 -20.12 35.61
C SER A 5 29.60 -19.82 35.97
N THR A 6 29.23 -18.56 35.95
CA THR A 6 27.84 -18.11 36.08
C THR A 6 27.10 -18.44 34.78
N GLN A 7 26.60 -19.66 34.62
CA GLN A 7 25.56 -19.99 33.70
C GLN A 7 24.27 -19.30 34.19
N GLN A 8 23.97 -18.11 33.67
CA GLN A 8 22.64 -17.54 33.76
C GLN A 8 21.68 -18.47 33.02
N HIS A 9 20.94 -19.27 33.77
CA HIS A 9 19.75 -19.93 33.30
C HIS A 9 18.80 -18.82 32.80
N MET A 10 18.66 -18.70 31.50
CA MET A 10 17.61 -17.91 30.88
C MET A 10 16.25 -18.53 31.27
N GLN A 11 15.69 -18.06 32.39
CA GLN A 11 14.33 -18.40 32.77
C GLN A 11 13.39 -17.87 31.67
N THR A 12 12.64 -18.77 31.05
CA THR A 12 11.50 -18.40 30.19
C THR A 12 10.55 -17.58 31.05
N LYS A 13 10.20 -16.39 30.58
CA LYS A 13 9.26 -15.50 31.28
C LYS A 13 7.86 -16.16 31.30
N PRO A 14 7.11 -16.06 32.40
CA PRO A 14 6.02 -16.97 32.76
C PRO A 14 4.68 -16.75 32.03
N TYR A 15 4.57 -15.91 30.99
CA TYR A 15 3.29 -15.67 30.35
C TYR A 15 3.04 -16.60 29.15
N ASN A 16 1.87 -17.25 29.14
CA ASN A 16 1.32 -17.90 27.96
C ASN A 16 0.58 -16.87 27.12
N ILE A 17 1.12 -16.56 25.94
CA ILE A 17 0.68 -15.43 25.12
C ILE A 17 0.04 -15.92 23.84
N LEU A 18 -1.13 -15.36 23.47
CA LEU A 18 -1.72 -15.51 22.16
C LEU A 18 -1.61 -14.20 21.39
N VAL A 19 -1.13 -14.26 20.13
CA VAL A 19 -1.14 -13.15 19.20
C VAL A 19 -2.04 -13.47 18.02
N THR A 20 -3.18 -12.77 17.90
CA THR A 20 -4.03 -12.87 16.71
C THR A 20 -3.46 -12.02 15.58
N GLY A 21 -3.80 -12.33 14.33
CA GLY A 21 -3.18 -11.64 13.21
C GLY A 21 -1.66 -11.88 13.11
N ALA A 22 -1.21 -13.08 13.47
CA ALA A 22 0.20 -13.48 13.60
C ALA A 22 1.05 -13.20 12.36
N THR A 23 0.46 -13.25 11.17
CA THR A 23 1.12 -12.98 9.87
C THR A 23 0.94 -11.54 9.39
N GLY A 24 0.24 -10.71 10.15
CA GLY A 24 -0.06 -9.32 9.81
C GLY A 24 1.09 -8.35 10.10
N PHE A 25 0.88 -7.09 9.72
CA PHE A 25 1.86 -6.02 9.83
C PHE A 25 2.41 -5.83 11.27
N ILE A 26 1.54 -5.77 12.26
CA ILE A 26 1.90 -5.63 13.67
C ILE A 26 2.21 -7.00 14.30
N GLY A 27 1.33 -7.99 14.08
CA GLY A 27 1.42 -9.29 14.75
C GLY A 27 2.73 -10.02 14.50
N ALA A 28 3.23 -10.05 13.26
CA ALA A 28 4.51 -10.68 12.93
C ALA A 28 5.70 -10.01 13.65
N ARG A 29 5.68 -8.68 13.79
CA ARG A 29 6.73 -7.94 14.53
C ARG A 29 6.62 -8.16 16.02
N LEU A 30 5.41 -8.19 16.55
CA LEU A 30 5.18 -8.48 17.97
C LEU A 30 5.66 -9.88 18.34
N ILE A 31 5.31 -10.90 17.55
CA ILE A 31 5.78 -12.28 17.76
C ILE A 31 7.31 -12.33 17.76
N LYS A 32 7.94 -11.68 16.77
CA LYS A 32 9.41 -11.61 16.69
C LYS A 32 10.04 -10.93 17.91
N SER A 33 9.42 -9.85 18.40
CA SER A 33 9.88 -9.14 19.61
C SER A 33 9.73 -10.00 20.85
N LEU A 34 8.57 -10.63 21.04
CA LEU A 34 8.31 -11.51 22.18
C LEU A 34 9.25 -12.73 22.19
N SER A 35 9.42 -13.39 21.04
CA SER A 35 10.35 -14.53 20.92
C SER A 35 11.79 -14.18 21.22
N LYS A 36 12.26 -12.99 20.81
CA LYS A 36 13.60 -12.49 21.15
C LYS A 36 13.80 -12.25 22.66
N ASN A 37 12.73 -11.83 23.33
CA ASN A 37 12.72 -11.62 24.78
C ASN A 37 12.41 -12.91 25.56
N ASN A 38 12.54 -14.09 24.93
CA ASN A 38 12.34 -15.42 25.51
C ASN A 38 10.93 -15.69 26.04
N TYR A 39 9.90 -15.03 25.49
CA TYR A 39 8.51 -15.41 25.73
C TYR A 39 8.11 -16.59 24.86
N THR A 40 7.28 -17.50 25.39
CA THR A 40 6.60 -18.52 24.61
C THR A 40 5.31 -17.96 24.06
N VAL A 41 5.14 -17.98 22.74
CA VAL A 41 4.03 -17.33 22.04
C VAL A 41 3.25 -18.34 21.20
N LYS A 42 1.91 -18.33 21.29
CA LYS A 42 1.03 -18.91 20.31
C LYS A 42 0.66 -17.86 19.26
N GLY A 43 1.04 -18.08 18.00
CA GLY A 43 0.65 -17.23 16.87
C GLY A 43 -0.61 -17.77 16.20
N MET A 44 -1.73 -17.04 16.23
CA MET A 44 -2.98 -17.49 15.59
C MET A 44 -3.03 -17.08 14.11
N SER A 45 -3.28 -18.04 13.23
CA SER A 45 -3.45 -17.85 11.78
C SER A 45 -4.59 -18.71 11.23
N ARG A 46 -5.26 -18.25 10.18
CA ARG A 46 -6.22 -19.05 9.40
C ARG A 46 -5.54 -20.16 8.58
N ARG A 47 -4.26 -20.01 8.30
CA ARG A 47 -3.45 -20.97 7.54
C ARG A 47 -2.60 -21.78 8.52
N LYS A 48 -2.34 -23.04 8.17
CA LYS A 48 -1.36 -23.86 8.88
C LYS A 48 0.04 -23.29 8.60
N LEU A 49 0.79 -23.02 9.65
CA LEU A 49 2.16 -22.51 9.60
C LEU A 49 3.06 -23.48 10.37
N SER A 50 4.35 -23.47 10.03
CA SER A 50 5.36 -24.26 10.76
C SER A 50 5.80 -23.50 12.01
N ASP A 51 5.97 -24.21 13.11
CA ASP A 51 6.45 -23.66 14.36
C ASP A 51 7.90 -23.12 14.23
N GLU A 52 8.21 -22.10 14.99
CA GLU A 52 9.52 -21.47 15.07
C GLU A 52 10.04 -21.55 16.53
N LYS A 53 11.31 -21.17 16.73
CA LYS A 53 11.86 -21.12 18.09
C LYS A 53 11.01 -20.20 18.99
N ASN A 54 10.52 -20.74 20.09
CA ASN A 54 9.62 -20.07 21.06
C ASN A 54 8.27 -19.60 20.50
N VAL A 55 7.90 -20.03 19.28
CA VAL A 55 6.62 -19.65 18.63
C VAL A 55 5.92 -20.90 18.15
N LYS A 56 4.75 -21.18 18.68
CA LYS A 56 3.85 -22.22 18.21
C LYS A 56 2.71 -21.61 17.43
N TYR A 57 2.54 -22.02 16.16
CA TYR A 57 1.42 -21.53 15.37
C TYR A 57 0.21 -22.42 15.53
N VAL A 58 -0.94 -21.80 15.80
CA VAL A 58 -2.23 -22.47 15.91
C VAL A 58 -3.14 -22.00 14.77
N GLN A 59 -3.74 -22.98 14.09
CA GLN A 59 -4.74 -22.69 13.06
C GLN A 59 -6.10 -22.51 13.73
N ALA A 60 -6.67 -21.29 13.60
CA ALA A 60 -8.02 -21.00 14.09
C ALA A 60 -8.67 -19.89 13.26
N ASP A 61 -10.01 -19.92 13.20
CA ASP A 61 -10.82 -18.88 12.58
C ASP A 61 -11.62 -18.12 13.64
N VAL A 62 -11.56 -16.80 13.60
CA VAL A 62 -12.28 -15.92 14.54
C VAL A 62 -13.82 -16.01 14.40
N PHE A 63 -14.32 -16.56 13.29
CA PHE A 63 -15.75 -16.83 13.09
C PHE A 63 -16.19 -18.18 13.68
N ASP A 64 -15.26 -19.05 14.05
CA ASP A 64 -15.50 -20.33 14.73
C ASP A 64 -15.08 -20.21 16.21
N ILE A 65 -16.08 -20.08 17.09
CA ILE A 65 -15.87 -19.84 18.52
C ILE A 65 -15.16 -21.03 19.19
N ASP A 66 -15.43 -22.26 18.77
CA ASP A 66 -14.82 -23.45 19.38
C ASP A 66 -13.35 -23.58 18.96
N SER A 67 -13.06 -23.36 17.69
CA SER A 67 -11.69 -23.28 17.19
C SER A 67 -10.89 -22.18 17.92
N LEU A 68 -11.51 -21.04 18.15
CA LEU A 68 -10.91 -19.89 18.83
C LEU A 68 -10.67 -20.17 20.33
N ALA A 69 -11.66 -20.79 21.03
CA ALA A 69 -11.53 -21.17 22.43
C ALA A 69 -10.41 -22.21 22.64
N ASN A 70 -10.31 -23.20 21.75
CA ASN A 70 -9.22 -24.18 21.78
C ASN A 70 -7.84 -23.54 21.55
N ALA A 71 -7.75 -22.55 20.65
CA ALA A 71 -6.51 -21.79 20.46
C ALA A 71 -6.10 -21.00 21.71
N MET A 72 -7.08 -20.56 22.51
CA MET A 72 -6.90 -19.79 23.74
C MET A 72 -6.67 -20.65 24.99
N GLU A 73 -6.74 -21.97 24.89
CA GLU A 73 -6.53 -22.85 26.04
C GLU A 73 -5.16 -22.62 26.69
N GLY A 74 -5.15 -22.35 28.02
CA GLY A 74 -3.98 -22.06 28.81
C GLY A 74 -3.33 -20.70 28.54
N ILE A 75 -4.00 -19.78 27.81
CA ILE A 75 -3.50 -18.44 27.54
C ILE A 75 -3.84 -17.49 28.70
N GLU A 76 -2.85 -16.72 29.11
CA GLU A 76 -3.02 -15.67 30.12
C GLU A 76 -3.24 -14.28 29.49
N VAL A 77 -2.46 -13.95 28.47
CA VAL A 77 -2.55 -12.66 27.78
C VAL A 77 -2.82 -12.88 26.29
N ALA A 78 -3.88 -12.24 25.77
CA ALA A 78 -4.24 -12.33 24.37
C ALA A 78 -4.17 -10.96 23.69
N PHE A 79 -3.36 -10.84 22.62
CA PHE A 79 -3.29 -9.66 21.79
C PHE A 79 -4.33 -9.74 20.67
N TYR A 80 -5.29 -8.80 20.66
CA TYR A 80 -6.25 -8.65 19.58
C TYR A 80 -5.74 -7.67 18.52
N LEU A 81 -5.17 -8.20 17.45
CA LEU A 81 -4.58 -7.44 16.34
C LEU A 81 -5.28 -7.72 15.00
N LEU A 82 -6.51 -8.24 15.05
CA LEU A 82 -7.29 -8.49 13.84
C LEU A 82 -7.80 -7.16 13.26
N HIS A 83 -7.65 -7.05 11.94
CA HIS A 83 -8.18 -5.93 11.18
C HIS A 83 -8.42 -6.38 9.74
N SER A 84 -9.71 -6.50 9.37
CA SER A 84 -10.13 -7.15 8.13
C SER A 84 -10.25 -6.17 6.96
N MET A 85 -9.28 -5.28 6.76
CA MET A 85 -9.30 -4.33 5.63
C MET A 85 -9.10 -5.00 4.26
N GLU A 86 -8.61 -6.24 4.23
CA GLU A 86 -8.36 -6.97 2.98
C GLU A 86 -9.60 -7.76 2.53
N GLY A 87 -10.00 -7.57 1.29
CA GLY A 87 -10.87 -8.52 0.57
C GLY A 87 -12.34 -8.16 0.43
N SER A 88 -12.80 -7.00 0.86
CA SER A 88 -14.22 -6.64 0.72
C SER A 88 -14.47 -5.82 -0.55
N LYS A 89 -15.05 -6.45 -1.58
CA LYS A 89 -15.90 -5.76 -2.58
C LYS A 89 -17.27 -5.39 -1.97
N SER A 90 -17.49 -5.70 -0.69
CA SER A 90 -18.74 -5.57 0.03
C SER A 90 -18.90 -4.17 0.64
N ASP A 91 -20.13 -3.78 0.85
CA ASP A 91 -20.57 -2.55 1.46
C ASP A 91 -19.93 -2.34 2.86
N TRP A 92 -19.74 -1.09 3.27
CA TRP A 92 -19.28 -0.68 4.60
C TRP A 92 -20.07 -1.34 5.74
N LYS A 93 -21.36 -1.59 5.54
CA LYS A 93 -22.22 -2.27 6.52
C LYS A 93 -21.73 -3.68 6.81
N ASP A 94 -21.33 -4.42 5.78
CA ASP A 94 -20.80 -5.78 5.93
C ASP A 94 -19.43 -5.78 6.63
N PHE A 95 -18.57 -4.81 6.32
CA PHE A 95 -17.29 -4.65 7.01
C PHE A 95 -17.49 -4.42 8.51
N ILE A 96 -18.29 -3.43 8.90
CA ILE A 96 -18.58 -3.11 10.32
C ILE A 96 -19.20 -4.32 11.03
N LYS A 97 -20.17 -5.00 10.39
CA LYS A 97 -20.79 -6.20 10.95
C LYS A 97 -19.77 -7.32 11.20
N ARG A 98 -18.85 -7.54 10.27
CA ARG A 98 -17.79 -8.55 10.42
C ARG A 98 -16.84 -8.21 11.56
N GLU A 99 -16.35 -6.98 11.65
CA GLU A 99 -15.46 -6.51 12.76
C GLU A 99 -16.15 -6.71 14.12
N LYS A 100 -17.44 -6.34 14.24
CA LYS A 100 -18.24 -6.57 15.46
C LYS A 100 -18.35 -8.07 15.80
N THR A 101 -18.70 -8.90 14.82
CA THR A 101 -18.82 -10.35 15.04
C THR A 101 -17.49 -10.96 15.48
N GLN A 102 -16.37 -10.55 14.87
CA GLN A 102 -15.04 -11.02 15.25
C GLN A 102 -14.70 -10.63 16.69
N ALA A 103 -14.95 -9.39 17.10
CA ALA A 103 -14.70 -8.93 18.47
C ALA A 103 -15.58 -9.67 19.48
N GLN A 104 -16.88 -9.88 19.19
CA GLN A 104 -17.80 -10.62 20.04
C GLN A 104 -17.38 -12.09 20.22
N ASN A 105 -17.01 -12.77 19.12
CA ASN A 105 -16.55 -14.15 19.18
C ASN A 105 -15.26 -14.27 19.96
N PHE A 106 -14.31 -13.34 19.72
CA PHE A 106 -13.05 -13.31 20.45
C PHE A 106 -13.27 -13.13 21.95
N LEU A 107 -14.11 -12.18 22.35
CA LEU A 107 -14.45 -11.95 23.76
C LEU A 107 -15.10 -13.19 24.41
N LYS A 108 -16.08 -13.83 23.73
CA LYS A 108 -16.71 -15.06 24.20
C LYS A 108 -15.71 -16.20 24.40
N ALA A 109 -14.82 -16.41 23.42
CA ALA A 109 -13.79 -17.42 23.48
C ALA A 109 -12.77 -17.13 24.60
N ALA A 110 -12.33 -15.89 24.74
CA ALA A 110 -11.40 -15.46 25.79
C ALA A 110 -11.99 -15.66 27.19
N THR A 111 -13.26 -15.32 27.38
CA THR A 111 -13.98 -15.56 28.64
C THR A 111 -14.08 -17.05 28.95
N ARG A 112 -14.46 -17.87 27.95
CA ARG A 112 -14.59 -19.34 28.10
C ARG A 112 -13.25 -20.02 28.44
N ALA A 113 -12.17 -19.54 27.82
CA ALA A 113 -10.83 -20.08 28.02
C ALA A 113 -10.13 -19.55 29.29
N GLY A 114 -10.73 -18.62 30.02
CA GLY A 114 -10.16 -18.04 31.23
C GLY A 114 -8.95 -17.14 30.99
N VAL A 115 -8.90 -16.45 29.82
CA VAL A 115 -7.86 -15.45 29.53
C VAL A 115 -7.90 -14.37 30.60
N LYS A 116 -6.74 -14.01 31.13
CA LYS A 116 -6.65 -13.04 32.24
C LYS A 116 -6.65 -11.59 31.76
N ARG A 117 -6.20 -11.35 30.52
CA ARG A 117 -6.05 -10.00 29.99
C ARG A 117 -6.07 -9.98 28.46
N ILE A 118 -6.75 -9.00 27.88
CA ILE A 118 -6.72 -8.68 26.45
C ILE A 118 -5.94 -7.38 26.26
N ILE A 119 -5.06 -7.34 25.27
CA ILE A 119 -4.38 -6.11 24.81
C ILE A 119 -4.81 -5.85 23.37
N TYR A 120 -5.46 -4.71 23.14
CA TYR A 120 -6.03 -4.32 21.87
C TYR A 120 -5.31 -3.11 21.29
N LEU A 121 -5.00 -3.14 19.99
CA LEU A 121 -4.49 -1.99 19.25
C LEU A 121 -5.61 -1.39 18.42
N GLY A 122 -6.14 -0.27 18.89
CA GLY A 122 -7.17 0.54 18.23
C GLY A 122 -6.58 1.70 17.42
N GLY A 123 -7.47 2.57 16.92
CA GLY A 123 -7.11 3.83 16.28
C GLY A 123 -7.37 5.02 17.21
N LEU A 124 -6.57 6.07 17.06
CA LEU A 124 -6.76 7.31 17.82
C LEU A 124 -8.05 8.00 17.34
N VAL A 125 -8.98 8.21 18.25
CA VAL A 125 -10.34 8.70 17.99
C VAL A 125 -10.58 9.96 18.82
N ASN A 126 -11.07 11.00 18.18
CA ASN A 126 -11.59 12.16 18.89
C ASN A 126 -13.11 12.01 19.03
N ASP A 127 -13.58 11.76 20.23
CA ASP A 127 -15.01 11.48 20.53
C ASP A 127 -15.95 12.68 20.31
N SER A 128 -15.41 13.89 20.19
CA SER A 128 -16.18 15.11 19.92
C SER A 128 -16.53 15.33 18.45
N LEU A 129 -15.99 14.51 17.52
CA LEU A 129 -16.15 14.67 16.08
C LEU A 129 -17.00 13.55 15.46
N GLU A 130 -17.59 13.82 14.30
CA GLU A 130 -18.25 12.79 13.49
C GLU A 130 -17.20 11.85 12.91
N LEU A 131 -17.15 10.63 13.44
CA LEU A 131 -16.14 9.63 13.07
C LEU A 131 -16.40 9.04 11.68
N SER A 132 -15.33 8.84 10.92
CA SER A 132 -15.40 8.02 9.72
C SER A 132 -15.91 6.60 10.05
N PRO A 133 -16.56 5.90 9.11
CA PRO A 133 -17.03 4.54 9.34
C PRO A 133 -15.93 3.59 9.83
N HIS A 134 -14.71 3.76 9.33
CA HIS A 134 -13.54 2.99 9.77
C HIS A 134 -13.19 3.29 11.24
N MET A 135 -13.07 4.55 11.63
CA MET A 135 -12.73 4.93 13.02
C MET A 135 -13.85 4.54 13.99
N ARG A 136 -15.10 4.68 13.58
CA ARG A 136 -16.25 4.20 14.36
C ARG A 136 -16.17 2.70 14.61
N SER A 137 -15.85 1.89 13.58
CA SER A 137 -15.66 0.44 13.72
C SER A 137 -14.55 0.10 14.72
N ARG A 138 -13.43 0.84 14.70
CA ARG A 138 -12.33 0.60 15.66
C ARG A 138 -12.73 0.89 17.08
N LYS A 139 -13.47 1.99 17.31
CA LYS A 139 -14.03 2.34 18.61
C LYS A 139 -15.01 1.27 19.11
N GLU A 140 -15.98 0.88 18.28
CA GLU A 140 -16.96 -0.17 18.62
C GLU A 140 -16.30 -1.51 18.95
N VAL A 141 -15.21 -1.89 18.26
CA VAL A 141 -14.42 -3.09 18.62
C VAL A 141 -13.85 -2.97 20.03
N GLY A 142 -13.25 -1.82 20.38
CA GLY A 142 -12.75 -1.57 21.73
C GLY A 142 -13.85 -1.67 22.80
N GLU A 143 -15.01 -1.05 22.55
CA GLU A 143 -16.18 -1.10 23.44
C GLU A 143 -16.72 -2.53 23.62
N ILE A 144 -16.79 -3.32 22.53
CA ILE A 144 -17.22 -4.74 22.61
C ILE A 144 -16.22 -5.55 23.44
N LEU A 145 -14.91 -5.43 23.20
CA LEU A 145 -13.92 -6.14 23.99
C LEU A 145 -13.98 -5.76 25.47
N ALA A 146 -14.16 -4.47 25.78
CA ALA A 146 -14.25 -3.97 27.15
C ALA A 146 -15.58 -4.30 27.85
N SER A 147 -16.61 -4.74 27.13
CA SER A 147 -17.93 -5.07 27.72
C SER A 147 -17.97 -6.40 28.47
N GLY A 148 -16.91 -7.20 28.40
CA GLY A 148 -16.83 -8.50 29.05
C GLY A 148 -16.16 -8.49 30.42
N SER A 149 -15.98 -9.67 30.99
CA SER A 149 -15.31 -9.86 32.29
C SER A 149 -13.79 -9.85 32.21
N VAL A 150 -13.21 -10.07 31.02
CA VAL A 150 -11.76 -10.06 30.81
C VAL A 150 -11.29 -8.61 30.68
N PRO A 151 -10.37 -8.14 31.55
CA PRO A 151 -9.91 -6.76 31.48
C PRO A 151 -9.13 -6.48 30.19
N VAL A 152 -9.40 -5.32 29.58
CA VAL A 152 -8.81 -4.91 28.30
C VAL A 152 -7.89 -3.71 28.48
N THR A 153 -6.66 -3.79 27.98
CA THR A 153 -5.84 -2.61 27.75
C THR A 153 -5.97 -2.21 26.27
N GLU A 154 -6.46 -1.02 26.02
CA GLU A 154 -6.58 -0.49 24.64
C GLU A 154 -5.47 0.53 24.39
N LEU A 155 -4.68 0.32 23.34
CA LEU A 155 -3.76 1.32 22.79
C LEU A 155 -4.38 1.94 21.53
N ARG A 156 -4.59 3.25 21.54
CA ARG A 156 -5.10 4.02 20.42
C ARG A 156 -3.95 4.71 19.70
N ALA A 157 -3.62 4.23 18.51
CA ALA A 157 -2.50 4.76 17.71
C ALA A 157 -2.98 5.70 16.61
N SER A 158 -2.17 6.74 16.36
CA SER A 158 -2.26 7.58 15.15
C SER A 158 -1.69 6.82 13.93
N LEU A 159 -1.19 7.53 12.92
CA LEU A 159 -0.58 6.96 11.72
C LEU A 159 0.65 6.10 12.07
N ILE A 160 0.62 4.80 11.81
CA ILE A 160 1.75 3.90 12.07
C ILE A 160 2.65 3.83 10.83
N ILE A 161 3.93 4.22 11.00
CA ILE A 161 4.94 4.18 9.93
C ILE A 161 5.75 2.90 10.05
N GLY A 162 5.75 2.10 8.98
CA GLY A 162 6.56 0.87 8.90
C GLY A 162 6.35 0.11 7.60
N ALA A 163 7.32 -0.72 7.23
CA ALA A 163 7.26 -1.57 6.05
C ALA A 163 6.08 -2.56 6.14
N GLY A 164 5.23 -2.59 5.12
CA GLY A 164 4.03 -3.44 5.07
C GLY A 164 2.78 -2.83 5.69
N GLY A 165 2.84 -1.63 6.29
CA GLY A 165 1.67 -0.88 6.74
C GLY A 165 0.93 -0.22 5.58
N GLY A 166 -0.41 -0.33 5.53
CA GLY A 166 -1.22 0.22 4.43
C GLY A 166 -1.10 1.73 4.29
N SER A 167 -1.15 2.47 5.40
CA SER A 167 -1.01 3.94 5.41
C SER A 167 0.37 4.38 4.92
N TYR A 168 1.43 3.71 5.35
CA TYR A 168 2.78 4.00 4.88
C TYR A 168 2.97 3.64 3.40
N ALA A 169 2.39 2.53 2.95
CA ALA A 169 2.43 2.14 1.54
C ALA A 169 1.75 3.20 0.66
N MET A 170 0.58 3.71 1.07
CA MET A 170 -0.13 4.77 0.36
C MET A 170 0.71 6.05 0.27
N LEU A 171 1.25 6.54 1.39
CA LEU A 171 2.16 7.68 1.47
C LEU A 171 3.34 7.53 0.50
N ARG A 172 4.01 6.39 0.58
CA ARG A 172 5.18 6.07 -0.22
C ARG A 172 4.90 6.12 -1.71
N TYR A 173 3.87 5.40 -2.15
CA TYR A 173 3.54 5.34 -3.58
C TYR A 173 3.12 6.69 -4.15
N LEU A 174 2.36 7.49 -3.40
CA LEU A 174 2.00 8.82 -3.82
C LEU A 174 3.23 9.69 -4.05
N VAL A 175 4.14 9.77 -3.08
CA VAL A 175 5.35 10.60 -3.17
C VAL A 175 6.35 10.06 -4.19
N GLU A 176 6.51 8.74 -4.31
CA GLU A 176 7.43 8.15 -5.29
C GLU A 176 7.01 8.41 -6.73
N ARG A 177 5.70 8.41 -7.01
CA ARG A 177 5.14 8.48 -8.36
C ARG A 177 4.81 9.89 -8.83
N LEU A 178 4.45 10.77 -7.89
CA LEU A 178 4.00 12.12 -8.21
C LEU A 178 5.07 13.16 -7.82
N ARG A 179 5.42 14.03 -8.76
CA ARG A 179 6.20 15.26 -8.48
C ARG A 179 5.28 16.43 -8.17
N ILE A 180 4.11 16.46 -8.81
CA ILE A 180 3.04 17.42 -8.57
C ILE A 180 1.87 16.60 -8.02
N MET A 181 1.42 16.95 -6.83
CA MET A 181 0.35 16.26 -6.14
C MET A 181 -0.82 17.20 -5.91
N VAL A 182 -1.96 16.83 -6.44
CA VAL A 182 -3.22 17.53 -6.22
C VAL A 182 -3.86 16.94 -4.97
N CYS A 183 -4.01 17.75 -3.93
CA CYS A 183 -4.50 17.33 -2.62
C CYS A 183 -5.77 18.07 -2.20
N PRO A 184 -6.69 17.42 -1.50
CA PRO A 184 -7.81 18.08 -0.84
C PRO A 184 -7.37 18.82 0.43
N LYS A 185 -8.27 19.64 1.00
CA LYS A 185 -7.99 20.45 2.20
C LYS A 185 -7.52 19.63 3.41
N TRP A 186 -8.03 18.41 3.57
CA TRP A 186 -7.69 17.54 4.71
C TRP A 186 -6.21 17.12 4.79
N VAL A 187 -5.42 17.36 3.75
CA VAL A 187 -3.97 17.14 3.82
C VAL A 187 -3.31 17.99 4.90
N LYS A 188 -3.99 19.02 5.39
CA LYS A 188 -3.57 19.88 6.52
C LYS A 188 -4.01 19.39 7.89
N SER A 189 -4.80 18.33 7.98
CA SER A 189 -5.13 17.74 9.27
C SER A 189 -3.86 17.27 9.98
N LEU A 190 -3.82 17.48 11.28
CA LEU A 190 -2.70 17.12 12.13
C LEU A 190 -2.71 15.63 12.45
N ALA A 191 -1.54 15.03 12.44
CA ALA A 191 -1.31 13.67 12.90
C ALA A 191 -0.07 13.61 13.78
N GLN A 192 -0.03 12.65 14.67
CA GLN A 192 1.14 12.34 15.49
C GLN A 192 1.65 10.93 15.16
N PRO A 193 2.39 10.78 14.01
CA PRO A 193 2.79 9.48 13.52
C PRO A 193 3.70 8.75 14.49
N ILE A 194 3.58 7.41 14.54
CA ILE A 194 4.39 6.57 15.42
C ILE A 194 5.09 5.47 14.61
N ALA A 195 6.35 5.15 14.96
CA ALA A 195 7.06 4.02 14.37
C ALA A 195 6.42 2.69 14.76
N VAL A 196 6.34 1.74 13.83
CA VAL A 196 5.81 0.40 14.11
C VAL A 196 6.57 -0.31 15.23
N ASP A 197 7.88 -0.10 15.33
CA ASP A 197 8.70 -0.70 16.41
C ASP A 197 8.34 -0.12 17.78
N ASP A 198 8.00 1.18 17.84
CA ASP A 198 7.58 1.83 19.10
C ASP A 198 6.18 1.33 19.52
N VAL A 199 5.27 1.12 18.56
CA VAL A 199 3.98 0.45 18.82
C VAL A 199 4.19 -0.93 19.42
N VAL A 200 5.11 -1.73 18.85
CA VAL A 200 5.42 -3.08 19.35
C VAL A 200 6.01 -2.98 20.76
N SER A 201 6.87 -2.00 21.03
CA SER A 201 7.43 -1.77 22.37
C SER A 201 6.35 -1.41 23.39
N TYR A 202 5.38 -0.57 23.03
CA TYR A 202 4.23 -0.28 23.89
C TYR A 202 3.34 -1.50 24.13
N LEU A 203 3.10 -2.33 23.12
CA LEU A 203 2.31 -3.57 23.26
C LEU A 203 3.00 -4.54 24.26
N VAL A 204 4.31 -4.74 24.12
CA VAL A 204 5.10 -5.57 25.06
C VAL A 204 5.12 -4.93 26.46
N GLY A 205 5.37 -3.63 26.52
CA GLY A 205 5.37 -2.89 27.78
C GLY A 205 4.04 -2.98 28.52
N CYS A 206 2.90 -2.84 27.83
CA CYS A 206 1.58 -3.04 28.43
C CYS A 206 1.41 -4.43 29.04
N MET A 207 1.94 -5.47 28.42
CA MET A 207 1.93 -6.82 28.98
C MET A 207 2.77 -6.93 30.26
N GLU A 208 3.93 -6.28 30.27
CA GLU A 208 4.89 -6.31 31.38
C GLU A 208 4.48 -5.41 32.56
N HIS A 209 3.58 -4.42 32.33
CA HIS A 209 3.10 -3.45 33.31
C HIS A 209 1.63 -3.69 33.69
N PRO A 210 1.33 -4.45 34.78
CA PRO A 210 -0.03 -4.77 35.20
C PRO A 210 -0.90 -3.54 35.49
N GLU A 211 -0.32 -2.41 35.88
CA GLU A 211 -1.01 -1.14 36.14
C GLU A 211 -1.69 -0.54 34.91
N THR A 212 -1.37 -1.04 33.72
CA THR A 212 -2.05 -0.64 32.47
C THR A 212 -3.31 -1.45 32.20
N THR A 213 -3.63 -2.43 33.05
CA THR A 213 -4.79 -3.32 32.87
C THR A 213 -6.11 -2.57 33.00
N GLY A 214 -7.04 -2.82 32.08
CA GLY A 214 -8.39 -2.21 32.11
C GLY A 214 -8.44 -0.73 31.72
N LYS A 215 -7.38 -0.21 31.10
CA LYS A 215 -7.25 1.21 30.76
C LYS A 215 -7.07 1.43 29.26
N ILE A 216 -7.43 2.62 28.81
CA ILE A 216 -7.24 3.12 27.44
C ILE A 216 -6.09 4.11 27.46
N TYR A 217 -5.19 3.99 26.51
CA TYR A 217 -4.05 4.89 26.34
C TYR A 217 -3.92 5.32 24.88
N GLU A 218 -3.54 6.57 24.69
CA GLU A 218 -3.21 7.12 23.39
C GLU A 218 -1.71 7.04 23.14
N ILE A 219 -1.31 6.63 21.93
CA ILE A 219 0.11 6.53 21.56
C ILE A 219 0.39 7.24 20.23
N GLY A 220 1.43 8.07 20.24
CA GLY A 220 1.95 8.81 19.08
C GLY A 220 3.46 8.92 19.16
N GLY A 221 4.09 9.33 18.06
CA GLY A 221 5.52 9.65 18.05
C GLY A 221 5.81 11.04 18.60
N PRO A 222 7.07 11.49 18.54
CA PRO A 222 7.46 12.79 19.08
C PRO A 222 7.07 13.96 18.17
N ASP A 223 6.78 13.70 16.88
CA ASP A 223 6.51 14.75 15.89
C ASP A 223 4.99 14.93 15.70
N LEU A 224 4.54 16.18 15.83
CA LEU A 224 3.20 16.60 15.44
C LEU A 224 3.27 17.27 14.07
N MET A 225 2.65 16.67 13.05
CA MET A 225 2.79 17.09 11.67
C MET A 225 1.48 16.98 10.90
N THR A 226 1.30 17.84 9.89
CA THR A 226 0.25 17.65 8.89
C THR A 226 0.60 16.50 7.94
N TYR A 227 -0.40 15.91 7.29
CA TYR A 227 -0.14 14.88 6.26
C TYR A 227 0.71 15.42 5.12
N GLU A 228 0.60 16.71 4.77
CA GLU A 228 1.47 17.37 3.79
C GLU A 228 2.92 17.36 4.25
N GLU A 229 3.20 17.72 5.49
CA GLU A 229 4.56 17.74 6.06
C GLU A 229 5.16 16.33 6.13
N ILE A 230 4.36 15.31 6.45
CA ILE A 230 4.80 13.91 6.42
C ILE A 230 5.19 13.50 5.00
N MET A 231 4.39 13.86 3.98
CA MET A 231 4.71 13.60 2.57
C MET A 231 5.97 14.34 2.12
N ARG A 232 6.13 15.60 2.54
CA ARG A 232 7.34 16.38 2.27
C ARG A 232 8.58 15.79 2.94
N SER A 233 8.45 15.29 4.17
CA SER A 233 9.54 14.59 4.88
C SER A 233 10.00 13.35 4.13
N TYR A 234 9.05 12.55 3.59
CA TYR A 234 9.40 11.40 2.76
C TYR A 234 10.01 11.82 1.41
N SER A 235 9.50 12.88 0.79
CA SER A 235 10.06 13.44 -0.45
C SER A 235 11.50 13.93 -0.26
N ALA A 236 11.77 14.63 0.85
CA ALA A 236 13.10 15.09 1.22
C ALA A 236 14.06 13.91 1.47
N TYR A 237 13.59 12.84 2.14
CA TYR A 237 14.36 11.60 2.31
C TYR A 237 14.79 11.00 0.95
N LEU A 238 13.95 11.10 -0.07
CA LEU A 238 14.25 10.63 -1.44
C LEU A 238 15.07 11.64 -2.27
N ASN A 239 15.45 12.79 -1.72
CA ASN A 239 16.06 13.92 -2.46
C ASN A 239 15.20 14.36 -3.66
N LYS A 240 13.88 14.45 -3.47
CA LYS A 240 12.91 14.87 -4.50
C LYS A 240 12.19 16.13 -4.07
N ASN A 241 11.85 17.00 -5.02
CA ASN A 241 10.95 18.12 -4.80
C ASN A 241 9.51 17.68 -5.02
N LEU A 242 8.65 17.88 -4.02
CA LEU A 242 7.22 17.63 -4.08
C LEU A 242 6.47 18.96 -4.13
N PHE A 243 5.73 19.18 -5.21
CA PHE A 243 4.82 20.33 -5.35
C PHE A 243 3.40 19.87 -4.98
N VAL A 244 2.83 20.47 -3.93
CA VAL A 244 1.47 20.17 -3.48
C VAL A 244 0.56 21.32 -3.89
N ILE A 245 -0.46 21.01 -4.68
CA ILE A 245 -1.51 21.94 -5.11
C ILE A 245 -2.80 21.54 -4.37
N GLN A 246 -3.30 22.44 -3.54
CA GLN A 246 -4.51 22.20 -2.78
C GLN A 246 -5.74 22.63 -3.57
N ILE A 247 -6.69 21.68 -3.73
CA ILE A 247 -7.98 21.92 -4.38
C ILE A 247 -9.10 21.77 -3.37
N PRO A 248 -9.89 22.83 -3.10
CA PRO A 248 -10.92 22.80 -2.06
C PRO A 248 -12.11 21.88 -2.35
N PHE A 249 -12.34 21.51 -3.60
CA PHE A 249 -13.51 20.74 -4.04
C PHE A 249 -13.25 19.23 -4.16
N LEU A 250 -12.06 18.75 -3.85
CA LEU A 250 -11.74 17.32 -3.91
C LEU A 250 -12.34 16.59 -2.70
N THR A 251 -13.34 15.74 -2.98
CA THR A 251 -13.95 14.89 -1.96
C THR A 251 -13.05 13.68 -1.64
N THR A 252 -13.20 13.07 -0.46
CA THR A 252 -12.48 11.84 -0.08
C THR A 252 -12.76 10.69 -1.06
N ARG A 253 -13.99 10.62 -1.58
CA ARG A 253 -14.39 9.62 -2.59
C ARG A 253 -13.60 9.77 -3.89
N LEU A 254 -13.49 10.98 -4.42
CA LEU A 254 -12.72 11.25 -5.64
C LEU A 254 -11.23 11.00 -5.40
N SER A 255 -10.71 11.38 -4.24
CA SER A 255 -9.34 11.12 -3.83
C SER A 255 -9.02 9.61 -3.77
N SER A 256 -9.96 8.77 -3.32
CA SER A 256 -9.75 7.31 -3.27
C SER A 256 -9.61 6.68 -4.66
N TYR A 257 -10.38 7.13 -5.65
CA TYR A 257 -10.22 6.68 -7.04
C TYR A 257 -8.91 7.16 -7.66
N TRP A 258 -8.50 8.38 -7.33
CA TRP A 258 -7.21 8.91 -7.75
C TRP A 258 -6.04 8.10 -7.18
N VAL A 259 -6.12 7.75 -5.88
CA VAL A 259 -5.11 6.90 -5.23
C VAL A 259 -5.06 5.51 -5.88
N ASP A 260 -6.20 4.89 -6.20
CA ASP A 260 -6.27 3.60 -6.88
C ASP A 260 -5.62 3.65 -8.28
N LEU A 261 -5.84 4.75 -9.00
CA LEU A 261 -5.24 4.97 -10.32
C LEU A 261 -3.70 5.14 -10.25
N ILE A 262 -3.22 5.87 -9.26
CA ILE A 262 -1.79 6.25 -9.14
C ILE A 262 -0.99 5.22 -8.36
N THR A 263 -1.60 4.49 -7.43
CA THR A 263 -0.90 3.56 -6.53
C THR A 263 -1.41 2.13 -6.73
N PRO A 264 -0.67 1.10 -6.33
CA PRO A 264 -1.19 -0.26 -6.29
C PRO A 264 -2.12 -0.52 -5.09
N VAL A 265 -2.42 0.51 -4.30
CA VAL A 265 -3.34 0.42 -3.16
C VAL A 265 -4.77 0.54 -3.69
N LYS A 266 -5.52 -0.56 -3.63
CA LYS A 266 -6.90 -0.60 -4.13
C LYS A 266 -7.78 0.46 -3.46
N ALA A 267 -8.72 1.04 -4.20
CA ALA A 267 -9.66 2.05 -3.68
C ALA A 267 -10.42 1.55 -2.45
N SER A 268 -10.71 0.26 -2.36
CA SER A 268 -11.35 -0.38 -1.19
C SER A 268 -10.53 -0.28 0.10
N LEU A 269 -9.20 -0.27 -0.02
CA LEU A 269 -8.27 -0.08 1.10
C LEU A 269 -7.95 1.40 1.31
N ALA A 270 -7.76 2.15 0.22
CA ALA A 270 -7.39 3.57 0.28
C ALA A 270 -8.50 4.43 0.87
N ARG A 271 -9.77 4.17 0.51
CA ARG A 271 -10.91 4.98 0.95
C ARG A 271 -11.08 5.04 2.47
N PRO A 272 -11.10 3.92 3.22
CA PRO A 272 -11.14 3.96 4.68
C PRO A 272 -10.01 4.76 5.32
N LEU A 273 -8.81 4.59 4.77
CA LEU A 273 -7.65 5.32 5.25
C LEU A 273 -7.82 6.83 4.99
N ILE A 274 -8.20 7.21 3.78
CA ILE A 274 -8.43 8.61 3.41
C ILE A 274 -9.56 9.25 4.23
N ASP A 275 -10.67 8.53 4.42
CA ASP A 275 -11.79 9.02 5.25
C ASP A 275 -11.37 9.26 6.71
N SER A 276 -10.35 8.52 7.19
CA SER A 276 -9.79 8.71 8.54
C SER A 276 -8.81 9.88 8.63
N LEU A 277 -8.28 10.40 7.50
CA LEU A 277 -7.34 11.52 7.49
C LEU A 277 -8.02 12.89 7.60
N VAL A 278 -9.34 12.94 7.53
CA VAL A 278 -10.11 14.23 7.54
C VAL A 278 -10.02 14.93 8.90
N HIS A 279 -9.82 14.17 9.96
CA HIS A 279 -9.75 14.67 11.33
C HIS A 279 -8.34 14.59 11.89
N ASP A 280 -8.05 15.49 12.82
CA ASP A 280 -6.79 15.47 13.54
C ASP A 280 -6.68 14.20 14.40
N THR A 281 -5.51 13.58 14.37
CA THR A 281 -5.18 12.37 15.16
C THR A 281 -3.95 12.65 16.03
N VAL A 282 -4.18 13.47 17.05
CA VAL A 282 -3.19 13.97 18.00
C VAL A 282 -3.41 13.32 19.35
N VAL A 283 -2.36 12.94 20.05
CA VAL A 283 -2.39 12.41 21.41
C VAL A 283 -2.77 13.52 22.38
N ASN A 284 -3.84 13.32 23.16
CA ASN A 284 -4.29 14.22 24.20
C ASN A 284 -3.88 13.73 25.60
N ASP A 285 -3.68 12.42 25.76
CA ASP A 285 -3.24 11.79 26.99
C ASP A 285 -1.95 11.01 26.76
N ASP A 286 -0.84 11.52 27.31
CA ASP A 286 0.47 10.90 27.25
C ASP A 286 0.83 10.07 28.51
N SER A 287 -0.17 9.75 29.35
CA SER A 287 0.03 9.07 30.63
C SER A 287 0.79 7.75 30.52
N ILE A 288 0.70 7.07 29.38
CA ILE A 288 1.45 5.83 29.14
C ILE A 288 2.96 6.03 29.14
N SER A 289 3.44 7.21 28.72
CA SER A 289 4.87 7.53 28.69
C SER A 289 5.52 7.53 30.07
N LYS A 290 4.72 7.78 31.11
CA LYS A 290 5.15 7.75 32.52
C LYS A 290 5.28 6.33 33.06
N ILE A 291 4.49 5.39 32.49
CA ILE A 291 4.50 3.98 32.89
C ILE A 291 5.53 3.22 32.07
N ILE A 292 5.58 3.49 30.78
CA ILE A 292 6.44 2.82 29.80
C ILE A 292 7.29 3.90 29.11
N PRO A 293 8.38 4.37 29.74
CA PRO A 293 9.21 5.41 29.14
C PRO A 293 10.02 4.86 27.97
N LEU A 294 9.72 5.33 26.76
CA LEU A 294 10.39 4.93 25.52
C LEU A 294 11.06 6.15 24.86
N ARG A 295 12.23 5.93 24.27
CA ARG A 295 12.75 6.87 23.28
C ARG A 295 12.04 6.63 21.95
N LEU A 296 11.02 7.42 21.69
CA LEU A 296 10.25 7.34 20.47
C LEU A 296 11.04 7.84 19.27
N LYS A 297 10.84 7.19 18.13
CA LYS A 297 11.49 7.53 16.87
C LYS A 297 10.74 8.66 16.19
N SER A 298 11.49 9.65 15.66
CA SER A 298 10.95 10.70 14.82
C SER A 298 10.38 10.13 13.50
N VAL A 299 9.56 10.92 12.81
CA VAL A 299 9.02 10.57 11.49
C VAL A 299 10.16 10.28 10.50
N ARG A 300 11.25 11.06 10.54
CA ARG A 300 12.42 10.84 9.69
C ARG A 300 13.11 9.52 9.98
N GLU A 301 13.35 9.19 11.25
CA GLU A 301 13.93 7.90 11.67
C GLU A 301 13.00 6.74 11.26
N SER A 302 11.69 6.91 11.43
CA SER A 302 10.68 5.91 11.09
C SER A 302 10.65 5.62 9.57
N ILE A 303 10.75 6.65 8.75
CA ILE A 303 10.85 6.55 7.29
C ILE A 303 12.13 5.82 6.87
N ASP A 304 13.27 6.17 7.46
CA ASP A 304 14.56 5.54 7.15
C ASP A 304 14.53 4.04 7.48
N ILE A 305 14.06 3.67 8.67
CA ILE A 305 13.93 2.28 9.10
C ILE A 305 12.97 1.51 8.19
N ALA A 306 11.78 2.07 7.92
CA ALA A 306 10.78 1.43 7.07
C ALA A 306 11.30 1.21 5.64
N THR A 307 12.02 2.18 5.08
CA THR A 307 12.59 2.08 3.73
C THR A 307 13.70 1.03 3.66
N LYS A 308 14.57 0.97 4.66
CA LYS A 308 15.63 -0.05 4.77
C LYS A 308 15.06 -1.46 4.97
N ASP A 309 14.02 -1.60 5.80
CA ASP A 309 13.34 -2.88 6.03
C ASP A 309 12.67 -3.39 4.75
N MET A 310 12.00 -2.52 4.00
CA MET A 310 11.42 -2.87 2.69
C MET A 310 12.46 -3.26 1.65
N ALA A 311 13.64 -2.63 1.66
CA ALA A 311 14.72 -2.98 0.75
C ALA A 311 15.26 -4.39 1.03
N LYS A 312 15.31 -4.80 2.31
CA LYS A 312 15.75 -6.13 2.74
C LYS A 312 14.66 -7.20 2.58
N ASN A 313 13.43 -6.86 2.93
CA ASN A 313 12.30 -7.79 3.00
C ASN A 313 11.06 -7.16 2.31
N PRO A 314 11.05 -7.09 0.96
CA PRO A 314 9.88 -6.56 0.27
C PRO A 314 8.66 -7.45 0.55
N PRO A 315 7.49 -6.88 0.87
CA PRO A 315 6.27 -7.63 1.10
C PRO A 315 5.95 -8.53 -0.10
N LEU A 316 5.60 -9.80 0.14
CA LEU A 316 5.31 -10.77 -0.92
C LEU A 316 4.19 -10.28 -1.86
N ALA A 317 3.17 -9.64 -1.30
CA ALA A 317 2.08 -9.03 -2.05
C ALA A 317 2.61 -7.96 -3.03
N GLU A 318 3.57 -7.15 -2.62
CA GLU A 318 4.19 -6.12 -3.44
C GLU A 318 5.00 -6.73 -4.60
N LEU A 319 5.73 -7.81 -4.34
CA LEU A 319 6.47 -8.54 -5.37
C LEU A 319 5.55 -9.18 -6.41
N ILE A 320 4.43 -9.78 -5.96
CA ILE A 320 3.43 -10.38 -6.85
C ILE A 320 2.75 -9.29 -7.68
N GLU A 321 2.36 -8.18 -7.06
CA GLU A 321 1.69 -7.06 -7.73
C GLU A 321 2.64 -6.35 -8.71
N GLU A 322 3.89 -6.16 -8.34
CA GLU A 322 4.91 -5.57 -9.21
C GLU A 322 5.17 -6.45 -10.44
N ARG A 323 5.25 -7.78 -10.28
CA ARG A 323 5.37 -8.75 -11.39
C ARG A 323 4.12 -8.79 -12.26
N SER A 324 2.93 -8.81 -11.65
CA SER A 324 1.65 -8.80 -12.37
C SER A 324 1.49 -7.50 -13.18
N SER A 325 1.69 -6.35 -12.55
CA SER A 325 1.64 -5.04 -13.20
C SER A 325 2.69 -4.89 -14.31
N PHE A 326 3.88 -5.46 -14.14
CA PHE A 326 4.92 -5.47 -15.18
C PHE A 326 4.45 -6.26 -16.41
N LYS A 327 3.94 -7.48 -16.20
CA LYS A 327 3.44 -8.36 -17.28
C LYS A 327 2.24 -7.73 -18.01
N ILE A 328 1.32 -7.11 -17.27
CA ILE A 328 0.16 -6.40 -17.86
C ILE A 328 0.63 -5.23 -18.74
N ASN A 329 1.51 -4.37 -18.24
CA ASN A 329 2.04 -3.24 -19.02
C ASN A 329 2.84 -3.71 -20.24
N GLN A 330 3.59 -4.81 -20.12
CA GLN A 330 4.31 -5.41 -21.25
C GLN A 330 3.35 -5.90 -22.32
N ASN A 331 2.26 -6.57 -21.94
CA ASN A 331 1.24 -7.02 -22.87
C ASN A 331 0.52 -5.84 -23.52
N ILE A 332 0.16 -4.81 -22.76
CA ILE A 332 -0.44 -3.58 -23.28
C ILE A 332 0.48 -2.94 -24.34
N LEU A 333 1.79 -2.82 -24.02
CA LEU A 333 2.76 -2.25 -24.95
C LEU A 333 2.84 -3.06 -26.25
N VAL A 334 2.92 -4.37 -26.17
CA VAL A 334 2.99 -5.25 -27.35
C VAL A 334 1.71 -5.15 -28.17
N ILE A 335 0.54 -5.22 -27.52
CA ILE A 335 -0.76 -5.13 -28.21
C ILE A 335 -0.93 -3.76 -28.88
N SER A 336 -0.55 -2.68 -28.19
CA SER A 336 -0.66 -1.34 -28.76
C SER A 336 0.32 -1.12 -29.93
N LEU A 337 1.53 -1.67 -29.89
CA LEU A 337 2.44 -1.65 -31.06
C LEU A 337 1.88 -2.41 -32.26
N ILE A 338 1.25 -3.58 -32.03
CA ILE A 338 0.57 -4.33 -33.08
C ILE A 338 -0.61 -3.52 -33.64
N ALA A 339 -1.42 -2.93 -32.76
CA ALA A 339 -2.54 -2.07 -33.15
C ALA A 339 -2.09 -0.86 -33.96
N LEU A 340 -0.97 -0.22 -33.59
CA LEU A 340 -0.35 0.85 -34.38
C LEU A 340 0.01 0.37 -35.79
N ALA A 341 0.63 -0.81 -35.91
CA ALA A 341 0.97 -1.38 -37.21
C ALA A 341 -0.29 -1.60 -38.07
N ILE A 342 -1.36 -2.17 -37.48
CA ILE A 342 -2.62 -2.42 -38.18
C ILE A 342 -3.24 -1.09 -38.64
N VAL A 343 -3.35 -0.10 -37.75
CA VAL A 343 -3.91 1.21 -38.12
C VAL A 343 -3.03 1.93 -39.17
N GLY A 344 -1.70 1.76 -39.07
CA GLY A 344 -0.78 2.26 -40.08
C GLY A 344 -1.01 1.71 -41.50
N THR A 345 -1.43 0.43 -41.62
CA THR A 345 -1.75 -0.13 -42.94
C THR A 345 -2.91 0.61 -43.64
N SER A 346 -3.79 1.23 -42.87
CA SER A 346 -4.94 1.95 -43.42
C SER A 346 -4.57 3.14 -44.34
N TYR A 347 -3.34 3.65 -44.23
CA TYR A 347 -2.82 4.63 -45.17
C TYR A 347 -2.77 4.11 -46.64
N TYR A 348 -2.67 2.82 -46.84
CA TYR A 348 -2.57 2.23 -48.16
C TYR A 348 -3.88 1.89 -48.82
N TRP A 349 -4.99 1.91 -48.08
CA TRP A 349 -6.30 1.51 -48.62
C TRP A 349 -7.47 2.43 -48.23
N LEU A 350 -7.27 3.36 -47.27
CA LEU A 350 -8.25 4.38 -46.92
C LEU A 350 -7.87 5.79 -47.41
N ASP A 351 -6.60 5.98 -47.76
CA ASP A 351 -6.07 7.30 -48.08
C ASP A 351 -5.90 7.48 -49.60
N ASP A 352 -6.71 8.33 -50.17
CA ASP A 352 -6.71 8.60 -51.60
C ASP A 352 -5.66 9.65 -52.05
N ARG A 353 -4.83 10.10 -51.10
CA ARG A 353 -3.77 11.07 -51.36
C ARG A 353 -2.65 10.46 -52.21
N ALA A 354 -2.32 11.09 -53.30
CA ALA A 354 -1.34 10.57 -54.29
C ALA A 354 0.06 10.31 -53.69
N ASP A 355 0.41 11.00 -52.61
CA ASP A 355 1.74 10.92 -51.99
C ASP A 355 2.00 9.64 -51.18
N VAL A 356 0.94 8.87 -50.86
CA VAL A 356 1.08 7.60 -50.12
C VAL A 356 1.91 6.56 -50.89
N TYR A 357 2.00 6.70 -52.20
CA TYR A 357 2.80 5.81 -53.06
C TYR A 357 4.15 6.41 -53.47
N ASN A 358 4.53 7.59 -52.94
CA ASN A 358 5.83 8.18 -53.21
C ASN A 358 6.94 7.25 -52.63
N PRO A 359 8.05 7.04 -53.37
CA PRO A 359 9.16 6.19 -52.94
C PRO A 359 9.71 6.55 -51.55
N LEU A 360 9.76 7.82 -51.17
CA LEU A 360 10.18 8.29 -49.84
C LEU A 360 9.19 7.87 -48.76
N TRP A 361 7.90 7.92 -49.03
CA TRP A 361 6.87 7.42 -48.11
C TRP A 361 6.96 5.92 -47.92
N LEU A 362 7.09 5.16 -49.01
CA LEU A 362 7.26 3.70 -48.96
C LEU A 362 8.52 3.29 -48.15
N LEU A 363 9.62 4.01 -48.36
CA LEU A 363 10.84 3.77 -47.60
C LEU A 363 10.64 4.11 -46.11
N GLY A 364 10.07 5.26 -45.78
CA GLY A 364 9.84 5.71 -44.42
C GLY A 364 8.89 4.79 -43.66
N SER A 365 7.79 4.39 -44.27
CA SER A 365 6.84 3.45 -43.69
C SER A 365 7.45 2.05 -43.53
N GLY A 366 8.26 1.58 -44.48
CA GLY A 366 8.99 0.32 -44.36
C GLY A 366 9.94 0.32 -43.16
N ILE A 367 10.72 1.38 -42.98
CA ILE A 367 11.58 1.56 -41.79
C ILE A 367 10.76 1.56 -40.51
N TRP A 368 9.60 2.22 -40.50
CA TRP A 368 8.72 2.28 -39.33
C TRP A 368 8.16 0.90 -38.95
N TYR A 369 7.71 0.09 -39.92
CA TYR A 369 7.26 -1.28 -39.68
C TYR A 369 8.38 -2.18 -39.14
N VAL A 370 9.59 -2.10 -39.72
CA VAL A 370 10.76 -2.84 -39.22
C VAL A 370 11.06 -2.43 -37.79
N ALA A 371 11.00 -1.14 -37.48
CA ALA A 371 11.22 -0.64 -36.12
C ALA A 371 10.14 -1.13 -35.11
N ILE A 372 8.85 -1.22 -35.50
CA ILE A 372 7.80 -1.81 -34.68
C ILE A 372 8.11 -3.29 -34.40
N ILE A 373 8.44 -4.08 -35.43
CA ILE A 373 8.76 -5.51 -35.26
C ILE A 373 9.97 -5.68 -34.31
N ALA A 374 11.02 -4.91 -34.51
CA ALA A 374 12.19 -4.92 -33.63
C ALA A 374 11.83 -4.53 -32.19
N ALA A 375 11.02 -3.47 -32.02
CA ALA A 375 10.55 -3.07 -30.70
C ALA A 375 9.76 -4.18 -30.00
N ILE A 376 8.86 -4.87 -30.70
CA ILE A 376 8.09 -6.00 -30.15
C ILE A 376 9.02 -7.13 -29.69
N ILE A 377 10.00 -7.52 -30.51
CA ILE A 377 10.96 -8.58 -30.18
C ILE A 377 11.77 -8.20 -28.93
N PHE A 378 12.34 -7.01 -28.88
CA PHE A 378 13.14 -6.55 -27.75
C PHE A 378 12.30 -6.33 -26.48
N VAL A 379 11.04 -5.89 -26.60
CA VAL A 379 10.10 -5.77 -25.47
C VAL A 379 9.77 -7.15 -24.91
N ARG A 380 9.51 -8.15 -25.75
CA ARG A 380 9.26 -9.54 -25.31
C ARG A 380 10.47 -10.13 -24.59
N ASN A 381 11.67 -9.82 -25.05
CA ASN A 381 12.92 -10.23 -24.43
C ASN A 381 13.27 -9.41 -23.17
N LYS A 382 12.39 -8.53 -22.72
CA LYS A 382 12.54 -7.69 -21.51
C LYS A 382 13.81 -6.84 -21.50
N THR A 383 14.29 -6.42 -22.66
CA THR A 383 15.50 -5.62 -22.76
C THR A 383 15.21 -4.15 -22.52
N ARG A 384 16.10 -3.46 -21.82
CA ARG A 384 16.00 -2.01 -21.59
C ARG A 384 15.97 -1.24 -22.92
N LEU A 385 16.77 -1.68 -23.88
CA LEU A 385 16.81 -1.10 -25.22
C LEU A 385 15.44 -1.20 -25.92
N GLY A 386 14.73 -2.32 -25.76
CA GLY A 386 13.40 -2.51 -26.34
C GLY A 386 12.37 -1.51 -25.83
N TYR A 387 12.35 -1.23 -24.53
CA TYR A 387 11.44 -0.22 -23.96
C TYR A 387 11.81 1.20 -24.38
N PHE A 388 13.11 1.49 -24.54
CA PHE A 388 13.58 2.77 -25.04
C PHE A 388 13.18 2.97 -26.51
N ILE A 389 13.46 2.00 -27.38
CA ILE A 389 13.10 2.03 -28.81
C ILE A 389 11.57 2.17 -28.96
N ALA A 390 10.79 1.38 -28.23
CA ALA A 390 9.34 1.48 -28.24
C ALA A 390 8.87 2.88 -27.79
N GLY A 391 9.50 3.49 -26.81
CA GLY A 391 9.21 4.85 -26.34
C GLY A 391 9.46 5.90 -27.42
N VAL A 392 10.65 5.90 -28.02
CA VAL A 392 11.02 6.84 -29.09
C VAL A 392 10.09 6.68 -30.28
N LEU A 393 9.87 5.44 -30.73
CA LEU A 393 8.98 5.15 -31.84
C LEU A 393 7.54 5.63 -31.58
N SER A 394 7.05 5.44 -30.35
CA SER A 394 5.71 5.89 -29.96
C SER A 394 5.57 7.41 -29.98
N TRP A 395 6.59 8.15 -29.52
CA TRP A 395 6.60 9.60 -29.57
C TRP A 395 6.65 10.12 -31.01
N VAL A 396 7.47 9.52 -31.86
CA VAL A 396 7.55 9.88 -33.29
C VAL A 396 6.20 9.63 -33.98
N THR A 397 5.58 8.48 -33.72
CA THR A 397 4.27 8.12 -34.28
C THR A 397 3.17 9.04 -33.78
N LEU A 398 3.17 9.38 -32.48
CA LEU A 398 2.22 10.34 -31.91
C LEU A 398 2.36 11.73 -32.55
N ALA A 399 3.58 12.23 -32.66
CA ALA A 399 3.85 13.52 -33.28
C ALA A 399 3.41 13.52 -34.76
N PHE A 400 3.69 12.45 -35.49
CA PHE A 400 3.24 12.29 -36.88
C PHE A 400 1.71 12.36 -36.99
N TRP A 401 0.97 11.61 -36.17
CA TRP A 401 -0.48 11.62 -36.26
C TRP A 401 -1.14 12.88 -35.73
N LEU A 402 -0.53 13.57 -34.77
CA LEU A 402 -0.99 14.91 -34.37
C LEU A 402 -0.83 15.90 -35.51
N PHE A 403 0.28 15.82 -36.23
CA PHE A 403 0.54 16.67 -37.39
C PHE A 403 -0.40 16.34 -38.56
N ASP A 404 -0.55 15.07 -38.90
CA ASP A 404 -1.49 14.63 -39.97
C ASP A 404 -2.95 15.01 -39.63
N ASN A 405 -3.36 14.85 -38.34
CA ASN A 405 -4.69 15.28 -37.91
C ASN A 405 -4.90 16.78 -38.00
N TYR A 406 -3.85 17.59 -37.68
CA TYR A 406 -3.93 19.03 -37.86
C TYR A 406 -4.24 19.40 -39.31
N TYR A 407 -3.52 18.80 -40.27
CA TYR A 407 -3.81 19.01 -41.70
C TYR A 407 -5.20 18.53 -42.12
N VAL A 408 -5.63 17.40 -41.60
CA VAL A 408 -6.97 16.85 -41.91
C VAL A 408 -8.09 17.74 -41.36
N VAL A 409 -7.99 18.18 -40.11
CA VAL A 409 -9.04 18.96 -39.42
C VAL A 409 -9.12 20.39 -39.97
N PHE A 410 -7.97 21.02 -40.24
CA PHE A 410 -7.95 22.41 -40.75
C PHE A 410 -8.01 22.50 -42.25
N GLN A 411 -8.23 21.38 -42.97
CA GLN A 411 -8.29 21.34 -44.43
C GLN A 411 -7.12 22.05 -45.13
N MET A 412 -6.02 22.16 -44.45
CA MET A 412 -4.77 22.71 -45.01
C MET A 412 -4.15 21.62 -45.87
N SER A 413 -4.67 21.41 -47.06
CA SER A 413 -4.11 20.43 -47.96
C SER A 413 -2.82 20.94 -48.59
N LEU A 414 -1.72 20.35 -48.24
CA LEU A 414 -0.53 20.30 -49.08
C LEU A 414 -0.80 19.44 -50.36
N ILE A 415 -1.94 18.78 -50.42
CA ILE A 415 -2.32 17.80 -51.41
C ILE A 415 -3.74 18.12 -51.88
N ALA A 416 -3.99 17.95 -53.18
CA ALA A 416 -5.17 18.42 -53.90
C ALA A 416 -6.54 17.79 -53.55
N GLN A 417 -6.62 16.85 -52.62
CA GLN A 417 -7.86 16.16 -52.25
C GLN A 417 -8.26 16.43 -50.78
N GLN A 418 -9.57 16.66 -50.55
CA GLN A 418 -10.11 16.86 -49.21
C GLN A 418 -10.11 15.54 -48.42
N PRO A 419 -9.72 15.56 -47.14
CA PRO A 419 -9.79 14.37 -46.30
C PRO A 419 -11.22 13.94 -46.06
N ASN A 420 -11.47 12.61 -46.07
CA ASN A 420 -12.76 12.04 -45.78
C ASN A 420 -12.95 11.79 -44.27
N GLU A 421 -14.17 11.51 -43.82
CA GLU A 421 -14.49 11.24 -42.41
C GLU A 421 -13.73 10.03 -41.86
N LEU A 422 -13.47 9.00 -42.66
CA LEU A 422 -12.74 7.80 -42.25
C LEU A 422 -11.27 8.09 -41.91
N MET A 423 -10.64 9.03 -42.64
CA MET A 423 -9.28 9.49 -42.31
C MET A 423 -9.25 10.19 -40.97
N THR A 424 -10.24 11.02 -40.66
CA THR A 424 -10.36 11.70 -39.38
C THR A 424 -10.50 10.70 -38.23
N ILE A 425 -11.38 9.73 -38.35
CA ILE A 425 -11.60 8.66 -37.38
C ILE A 425 -10.32 7.85 -37.17
N ARG A 426 -9.65 7.45 -38.25
CA ARG A 426 -8.36 6.75 -38.22
C ARG A 426 -7.32 7.52 -37.41
N ASN A 427 -7.19 8.82 -37.65
CA ASN A 427 -6.20 9.66 -36.99
C ASN A 427 -6.45 9.78 -35.48
N PHE A 428 -7.72 9.93 -35.04
CA PHE A 428 -8.09 9.92 -33.63
C PHE A 428 -7.78 8.58 -32.97
N ILE A 429 -8.09 7.46 -33.61
CA ILE A 429 -7.75 6.12 -33.14
C ILE A 429 -6.23 5.98 -33.01
N GLY A 430 -5.49 6.42 -34.01
CA GLY A 430 -4.03 6.38 -34.02
C GLY A 430 -3.39 7.20 -32.91
N ILE A 431 -3.88 8.42 -32.69
CA ILE A 431 -3.44 9.28 -31.59
C ILE A 431 -3.69 8.60 -30.24
N ALA A 432 -4.88 8.01 -30.05
CA ALA A 432 -5.22 7.32 -28.80
C ALA A 432 -4.29 6.12 -28.54
N ILE A 433 -4.04 5.27 -29.54
CA ILE A 433 -3.17 4.11 -29.42
C ILE A 433 -1.71 4.54 -29.22
N ALA A 434 -1.23 5.54 -29.95
CA ALA A 434 0.14 6.05 -29.78
C ALA A 434 0.35 6.64 -28.39
N SER A 435 -0.62 7.38 -27.85
CA SER A 435 -0.58 7.89 -26.48
C SER A 435 -0.51 6.77 -25.44
N LEU A 436 -1.32 5.71 -25.61
CA LEU A 436 -1.28 4.53 -24.76
C LEU A 436 0.10 3.83 -24.81
N THR A 437 0.69 3.74 -26.01
CA THR A 437 2.01 3.14 -26.21
C THR A 437 3.11 3.96 -25.55
N VAL A 438 3.05 5.30 -25.61
CA VAL A 438 3.96 6.21 -24.89
C VAL A 438 3.89 5.95 -23.37
N VAL A 439 2.70 5.92 -22.81
CA VAL A 439 2.50 5.70 -21.37
C VAL A 439 3.03 4.34 -20.93
N ALA A 440 2.70 3.28 -21.67
CA ALA A 440 3.12 1.91 -21.36
C ALA A 440 4.65 1.73 -21.45
N SER A 441 5.29 2.28 -22.48
CA SER A 441 6.74 2.21 -22.67
C SER A 441 7.50 2.98 -21.59
N HIS A 442 7.03 4.17 -21.21
CA HIS A 442 7.62 4.98 -20.14
C HIS A 442 7.55 4.28 -18.78
N ASN A 443 6.39 3.73 -18.46
CA ASN A 443 6.19 2.99 -17.21
C ASN A 443 7.12 1.77 -17.11
N LEU A 444 7.31 1.04 -18.20
CA LEU A 444 8.20 -0.14 -18.24
C LEU A 444 9.67 0.27 -18.19
N PHE A 445 10.07 1.29 -18.93
CA PHE A 445 11.44 1.78 -18.93
C PHE A 445 11.89 2.23 -17.54
N HIS A 446 11.05 2.99 -16.83
CA HIS A 446 11.34 3.42 -15.47
C HIS A 446 11.39 2.25 -14.47
N LYS A 447 10.52 1.25 -14.62
CA LYS A 447 10.55 0.04 -13.76
C LYS A 447 11.84 -0.74 -13.95
N VAL A 448 12.29 -0.96 -15.19
CA VAL A 448 13.54 -1.68 -15.48
C VAL A 448 14.76 -0.96 -14.92
N ILE A 449 14.83 0.37 -15.05
CA ILE A 449 15.90 1.16 -14.44
C ILE A 449 15.95 0.95 -12.92
N ARG A 450 14.80 1.04 -12.23
CA ARG A 450 14.73 0.86 -10.77
C ARG A 450 15.20 -0.53 -10.32
N HIS A 451 14.83 -1.59 -11.06
CA HIS A 451 15.28 -2.97 -10.75
C HIS A 451 16.78 -3.15 -10.89
N GLN A 452 17.41 -2.58 -11.92
CA GLN A 452 18.86 -2.64 -12.11
C GLN A 452 19.63 -1.89 -11.01
N TYR A 453 19.15 -0.73 -10.57
CA TYR A 453 19.76 -0.01 -9.43
C TYR A 453 19.64 -0.77 -8.11
N ARG A 454 18.66 -1.65 -7.95
CA ARG A 454 18.45 -2.48 -6.74
C ARG A 454 19.17 -3.84 -6.80
N GLY A 455 19.92 -4.14 -7.86
CA GLY A 455 20.66 -5.40 -8.00
C GLY A 455 19.80 -6.67 -8.03
N LYS A 456 18.51 -6.57 -8.38
CA LYS A 456 17.57 -7.70 -8.42
C LYS A 456 17.27 -8.11 -9.86
N PRO A 457 17.22 -9.42 -10.18
CA PRO A 457 16.75 -9.89 -11.49
C PRO A 457 15.27 -9.55 -11.67
N ILE A 458 14.90 -9.20 -12.90
CA ILE A 458 13.52 -8.83 -13.32
C ILE A 458 12.62 -10.07 -13.35
#